data_635d57d151ad484de19e7148e5579226
#
_entry.id   635d57d151ad484de19e7148e5579226
#
_cell.length_a   1.000
_cell.length_b   1.000
_cell.length_c   1.000
_cell.angle_alpha   90.00
_cell.angle_beta   90.00
_cell.angle_gamma   90.00
#
_symmetry.space_group_name_H-M   'P 1'
#
loop_
_entity.id
_entity.type
_entity.pdbx_description
1 polymer ?
#
loop_
_entity_poly.entity_id
_entity_poly.type
_entity_poly.pdbx_seq_one_letter_code
_entity_poly.pdbx_strand_id
1 'polypeptide(L)'
;MKRRNKRKTAVSATAVLTIAIFIIAFANKLFGDKLRSAFAQDAAADFDKTQDFVKIMDVGQADAALIYSNGCSAVIDTGLNSSVSDIAQELKSDGIRDIDVVIISHLHMDHAGGTDKIAMSFPIDNLIIPNRDSTAEAMPTVNEAEKRVVAEKGRVFTAT
;
A
#
# COMPACT_ATOMS: atom_id res chain seq x y z
N MET A 1 -31.05 42.23 -51.96
CA MET A 1 -30.69 41.90 -50.55
C MET A 1 -30.55 40.40 -50.37
N LYS A 2 -29.32 39.85 -50.25
CA LYS A 2 -29.05 38.40 -50.16
C LYS A 2 -28.90 38.05 -48.65
N ARG A 3 -29.88 37.28 -48.10
CA ARG A 3 -29.83 36.79 -46.73
C ARG A 3 -28.76 35.68 -46.63
N ARG A 4 -27.72 35.96 -45.84
CA ARG A 4 -26.65 35.03 -45.49
C ARG A 4 -27.17 34.03 -44.43
N ASN A 5 -27.44 32.81 -44.82
CA ASN A 5 -27.87 31.72 -43.96
C ASN A 5 -26.67 31.26 -43.12
N LYS A 6 -26.64 31.61 -41.80
CA LYS A 6 -25.63 31.11 -40.82
C LYS A 6 -26.00 29.66 -40.49
N ARG A 7 -25.31 28.71 -41.11
CA ARG A 7 -25.36 27.30 -40.65
C ARG A 7 -24.80 27.24 -39.23
N LYS A 8 -25.67 26.98 -38.26
CA LYS A 8 -25.25 26.60 -36.91
C LYS A 8 -24.78 25.15 -37.00
N THR A 9 -23.47 24.93 -36.88
CA THR A 9 -22.91 23.60 -36.72
C THR A 9 -23.29 23.09 -35.35
N ALA A 10 -24.27 22.19 -35.29
CA ALA A 10 -24.61 21.50 -34.05
C ALA A 10 -23.50 20.48 -33.76
N VAL A 11 -22.75 20.68 -32.69
CA VAL A 11 -21.80 19.71 -32.20
C VAL A 11 -22.61 18.52 -31.64
N SER A 12 -22.32 17.31 -32.10
CA SER A 12 -23.06 16.12 -31.64
C SER A 12 -22.83 15.85 -30.18
N ALA A 13 -23.84 15.36 -29.46
CA ALA A 13 -23.73 15.01 -28.03
C ALA A 13 -22.55 14.03 -27.75
N THR A 14 -22.24 13.17 -28.71
CA THR A 14 -21.11 12.25 -28.66
C THR A 14 -19.75 12.98 -28.65
N ALA A 15 -19.62 14.02 -29.51
CA ALA A 15 -18.38 14.82 -29.55
C ALA A 15 -18.17 15.61 -28.26
N VAL A 16 -19.23 16.11 -27.63
CA VAL A 16 -19.16 16.81 -26.33
C VAL A 16 -18.73 15.83 -25.23
N LEU A 17 -19.30 14.61 -25.22
CA LEU A 17 -18.98 13.57 -24.24
C LEU A 17 -17.52 13.10 -24.35
N THR A 18 -17.03 12.88 -25.58
CA THR A 18 -15.63 12.46 -25.80
C THR A 18 -14.63 13.55 -25.38
N ILE A 19 -14.93 14.82 -25.64
CA ILE A 19 -14.08 15.93 -25.21
C ILE A 19 -14.09 16.05 -23.67
N ALA A 20 -15.25 15.88 -23.01
CA ALA A 20 -15.35 15.90 -21.57
C ALA A 20 -14.53 14.77 -20.90
N ILE A 21 -14.60 13.54 -21.43
CA ILE A 21 -13.78 12.40 -20.96
C ILE A 21 -12.29 12.69 -21.14
N PHE A 22 -11.88 13.26 -22.27
CA PHE A 22 -10.48 13.63 -22.50
C PHE A 22 -9.98 14.72 -21.56
N ILE A 23 -10.82 15.72 -21.27
CA ILE A 23 -10.48 16.79 -20.31
C ILE A 23 -10.33 16.23 -18.90
N ILE A 24 -11.23 15.33 -18.47
CA ILE A 24 -11.18 14.69 -17.16
C ILE A 24 -9.93 13.80 -17.04
N ALA A 25 -9.62 13.00 -18.05
CA ALA A 25 -8.44 12.13 -18.06
C ALA A 25 -7.13 12.96 -18.06
N PHE A 26 -7.10 14.05 -18.81
CA PHE A 26 -5.96 14.97 -18.88
C PHE A 26 -5.78 15.77 -17.57
N ALA A 27 -6.88 16.23 -16.98
CA ALA A 27 -6.86 16.89 -15.68
C ALA A 27 -6.39 15.93 -14.56
N ASN A 28 -6.87 14.68 -14.55
CA ASN A 28 -6.39 13.65 -13.60
C ASN A 28 -4.89 13.35 -13.78
N LYS A 29 -4.37 13.36 -15.01
CA LYS A 29 -2.94 13.16 -15.26
C LYS A 29 -2.11 14.38 -14.80
N LEU A 30 -2.56 15.61 -15.06
CA LEU A 30 -1.83 16.84 -14.69
C LEU A 30 -1.92 17.18 -13.20
N PHE A 31 -3.10 17.00 -12.60
CA PHE A 31 -3.34 17.32 -11.19
C PHE A 31 -3.09 16.14 -10.27
N GLY A 32 -3.39 14.92 -10.71
CA GLY A 32 -3.20 13.70 -9.91
C GLY A 32 -1.75 13.50 -9.52
N ASP A 33 -0.81 13.68 -10.44
CA ASP A 33 0.62 13.55 -10.16
C ASP A 33 1.15 14.70 -9.28
N LYS A 34 0.64 15.93 -9.46
CA LYS A 34 0.98 17.06 -8.58
C LYS A 34 0.39 16.93 -7.18
N LEU A 35 -0.86 16.45 -7.06
CA LEU A 35 -1.44 16.16 -5.75
C LEU A 35 -0.69 15.01 -5.06
N ARG A 36 -0.44 13.92 -5.78
CA ARG A 36 0.33 12.79 -5.23
C ARG A 36 1.73 13.19 -4.78
N SER A 37 2.42 14.04 -5.54
CA SER A 37 3.73 14.54 -5.15
C SER A 37 3.67 15.49 -3.97
N ALA A 38 2.66 16.35 -3.88
CA ALA A 38 2.48 17.27 -2.75
C ALA A 38 2.15 16.50 -1.45
N PHE A 39 1.19 15.55 -1.50
CA PHE A 39 0.89 14.70 -0.34
C PHE A 39 2.03 13.74 0.03
N ALA A 40 2.84 13.29 -0.94
CA ALA A 40 4.02 12.48 -0.66
C ALA A 40 5.16 13.30 -0.05
N GLN A 41 5.25 14.61 -0.36
CA GLN A 41 6.26 15.51 0.22
C GLN A 41 5.91 15.91 1.66
N ASP A 42 4.65 16.19 1.96
CA ASP A 42 4.23 16.53 3.33
C ASP A 42 4.32 15.34 4.31
N ALA A 43 4.05 14.12 3.84
CA ALA A 43 4.20 12.92 4.66
C ALA A 43 5.67 12.53 4.91
N ALA A 44 6.60 12.99 4.07
CA ALA A 44 8.03 12.70 4.20
C ALA A 44 8.81 13.77 4.98
N ALA A 45 8.17 14.89 5.35
CA ALA A 45 8.89 16.05 5.88
C ALA A 45 9.34 15.91 7.33
N ASP A 46 8.86 14.92 8.08
CA ASP A 46 9.11 14.81 9.53
C ASP A 46 9.76 13.48 9.96
N PHE A 47 10.07 12.60 9.00
CA PHE A 47 10.69 11.31 9.32
C PHE A 47 12.22 11.44 9.32
N ASP A 48 12.80 11.51 10.51
CA ASP A 48 14.26 11.50 10.69
C ASP A 48 14.83 10.08 10.52
N LYS A 49 15.25 9.78 9.29
CA LYS A 49 15.88 8.50 8.92
C LYS A 49 17.22 8.23 9.63
N THR A 50 17.69 9.15 10.45
CA THR A 50 18.94 9.00 11.22
C THR A 50 18.71 8.41 12.61
N GLN A 51 17.44 8.31 13.06
CA GLN A 51 17.11 7.78 14.38
C GLN A 51 16.60 6.33 14.28
N ASP A 52 17.18 5.48 15.09
CA ASP A 52 16.67 4.13 15.33
C ASP A 52 15.46 4.20 16.28
N PHE A 53 14.40 3.47 15.97
CA PHE A 53 13.23 3.42 16.86
C PHE A 53 12.50 2.07 16.77
N VAL A 54 11.70 1.80 17.80
CA VAL A 54 10.68 0.75 17.82
C VAL A 54 9.34 1.41 18.08
N LYS A 55 8.36 1.13 17.24
CA LYS A 55 6.99 1.61 17.36
C LYS A 55 6.05 0.42 17.50
N ILE A 56 5.29 0.39 18.60
CA ILE A 56 4.14 -0.51 18.74
C ILE A 56 2.93 0.22 18.15
N MET A 57 2.26 -0.39 17.19
CA MET A 57 1.12 0.24 16.50
C MET A 57 -0.16 0.03 17.29
N ASP A 58 -1.04 1.02 17.32
CA ASP A 58 -2.38 0.88 17.90
C ASP A 58 -3.31 0.21 16.89
N VAL A 59 -3.43 -1.09 17.02
CA VAL A 59 -4.23 -1.95 16.13
C VAL A 59 -5.39 -2.65 16.87
N GLY A 60 -5.72 -2.17 18.08
CA GLY A 60 -6.77 -2.72 18.92
C GLY A 60 -6.39 -4.10 19.49
N GLN A 61 -7.27 -5.09 19.34
CA GLN A 61 -7.02 -6.46 19.80
C GLN A 61 -6.21 -7.27 18.77
N ALA A 62 -5.03 -6.77 18.42
CA ALA A 62 -4.12 -7.38 17.47
C ALA A 62 -2.70 -6.90 17.76
N ASP A 63 -1.72 -7.47 17.07
CA ASP A 63 -0.32 -7.10 17.23
C ASP A 63 0.30 -6.62 15.90
N ALA A 64 0.98 -5.50 15.96
CA ALA A 64 1.84 -5.00 14.90
C ALA A 64 2.91 -4.06 15.48
N ALA A 65 4.16 -4.24 15.08
CA ALA A 65 5.25 -3.36 15.47
C ALA A 65 6.17 -3.06 14.29
N LEU A 66 6.71 -1.84 14.27
CA LEU A 66 7.76 -1.42 13.34
C LEU A 66 9.06 -1.23 14.11
N ILE A 67 10.11 -1.85 13.64
CA ILE A 67 11.50 -1.56 14.01
C ILE A 67 12.15 -0.86 12.82
N TYR A 68 12.73 0.29 13.07
CA TYR A 68 13.52 0.99 12.08
C TYR A 68 14.91 1.24 12.62
N SER A 69 15.90 0.82 11.91
CA SER A 69 17.30 0.99 12.29
C SER A 69 18.22 1.06 11.10
N ASN A 70 19.10 2.04 11.09
CA ASN A 70 20.13 2.21 10.08
C ASN A 70 19.61 2.17 8.63
N GLY A 71 18.42 2.74 8.41
CA GLY A 71 17.78 2.77 7.09
C GLY A 71 16.99 1.51 6.71
N CYS A 72 16.95 0.50 7.59
CA CYS A 72 16.22 -0.74 7.37
C CYS A 72 14.94 -0.78 8.21
N SER A 73 13.88 -1.32 7.64
CA SER A 73 12.55 -1.47 8.25
C SER A 73 12.20 -2.94 8.49
N ALA A 74 11.75 -3.27 9.69
CA ALA A 74 11.21 -4.59 9.99
C ALA A 74 9.82 -4.45 10.62
N VAL A 75 8.82 -5.10 10.03
CA VAL A 75 7.47 -5.18 10.58
C VAL A 75 7.31 -6.54 11.25
N ILE A 76 6.95 -6.53 12.53
CA ILE A 76 6.66 -7.74 13.30
C ILE A 76 5.16 -7.82 13.46
N ASP A 77 4.57 -8.86 12.95
CA ASP A 77 3.14 -9.11 12.81
C ASP A 77 2.39 -8.04 11.99
N THR A 78 1.24 -8.38 11.51
CA THR A 78 0.47 -7.58 10.56
C THR A 78 -0.97 -7.34 11.01
N GLY A 79 -1.26 -7.70 12.24
CA GLY A 79 -2.56 -7.54 12.85
C GLY A 79 -3.68 -8.29 12.15
N LEU A 80 -4.90 -7.91 12.50
CA LEU A 80 -6.11 -8.33 11.80
C LEU A 80 -6.20 -7.71 10.42
N ASN A 81 -6.92 -8.35 9.53
CA ASN A 81 -7.27 -7.79 8.22
C ASN A 81 -7.94 -6.39 8.30
N SER A 82 -8.72 -6.13 9.36
CA SER A 82 -9.34 -4.82 9.62
C SER A 82 -8.35 -3.73 10.02
N SER A 83 -7.21 -4.08 10.58
CA SER A 83 -6.19 -3.13 11.07
C SER A 83 -5.19 -2.70 9.99
N VAL A 84 -5.22 -3.35 8.81
CA VAL A 84 -4.22 -3.11 7.77
C VAL A 84 -4.20 -1.67 7.26
N SER A 85 -5.37 -1.00 7.20
CA SER A 85 -5.43 0.40 6.77
C SER A 85 -4.66 1.31 7.71
N ASP A 86 -4.77 1.09 9.01
CA ASP A 86 -4.12 1.89 10.04
C ASP A 86 -2.61 1.61 10.05
N ILE A 87 -2.22 0.33 10.01
CA ILE A 87 -0.81 -0.08 9.87
C ILE A 87 -0.19 0.55 8.61
N ALA A 88 -0.86 0.47 7.47
CA ALA A 88 -0.36 1.01 6.22
C ALA A 88 -0.25 2.55 6.25
N GLN A 89 -1.17 3.23 6.94
CA GLN A 89 -1.11 4.67 7.13
C GLN A 89 0.08 5.06 8.02
N GLU A 90 0.28 4.36 9.13
CA GLU A 90 1.41 4.60 10.02
C GLU A 90 2.76 4.37 9.33
N LEU A 91 2.93 3.24 8.66
CA LEU A 91 4.15 2.95 7.90
C LEU A 91 4.45 4.05 6.87
N LYS A 92 3.43 4.53 6.15
CA LYS A 92 3.58 5.62 5.17
C LYS A 92 3.93 6.95 5.83
N SER A 93 3.35 7.26 7.00
CA SER A 93 3.66 8.48 7.75
C SER A 93 5.10 8.47 8.29
N ASP A 94 5.61 7.29 8.63
CA ASP A 94 7.01 7.08 9.01
C ASP A 94 7.95 6.98 7.78
N GLY A 95 7.48 7.34 6.59
CA GLY A 95 8.29 7.38 5.37
C GLY A 95 8.63 6.02 4.77
N ILE A 96 8.07 4.92 5.30
CA ILE A 96 8.29 3.56 4.77
C ILE A 96 7.55 3.42 3.43
N ARG A 97 8.27 2.99 2.41
CA ARG A 97 7.74 2.76 1.04
C ARG A 97 7.85 1.31 0.62
N ASP A 98 8.83 0.64 1.11
CA ASP A 98 9.19 -0.76 0.97
C ASP A 98 9.57 -1.30 2.35
N ILE A 99 9.35 -2.58 2.59
CA ILE A 99 9.64 -3.22 3.88
C ILE A 99 10.76 -4.23 3.67
N ASP A 100 11.89 -4.00 4.35
CA ASP A 100 13.05 -4.90 4.22
C ASP A 100 12.75 -6.29 4.80
N VAL A 101 12.01 -6.34 5.91
CA VAL A 101 11.66 -7.61 6.56
C VAL A 101 10.25 -7.57 7.15
N VAL A 102 9.43 -8.56 6.85
CA VAL A 102 8.21 -8.86 7.61
C VAL A 102 8.44 -10.16 8.37
N ILE A 103 8.16 -10.16 9.66
CA ILE A 103 8.28 -11.32 10.55
C ILE A 103 6.90 -11.64 11.11
N ILE A 104 6.39 -12.83 10.85
CA ILE A 104 5.17 -13.34 11.46
C ILE A 104 5.57 -14.21 12.65
N SER A 105 5.16 -13.79 13.85
CA SER A 105 5.50 -14.49 15.09
C SER A 105 4.78 -15.84 15.19
N HIS A 106 3.49 -15.86 14.87
CA HIS A 106 2.67 -17.07 14.80
C HIS A 106 1.41 -16.85 13.92
N LEU A 107 0.69 -17.94 13.64
CA LEU A 107 -0.35 -17.98 12.61
C LEU A 107 -1.78 -17.75 13.13
N HIS A 108 -1.97 -16.99 14.22
CA HIS A 108 -3.29 -16.51 14.60
C HIS A 108 -3.68 -15.28 13.79
N MET A 109 -5.00 -15.04 13.65
CA MET A 109 -5.52 -13.96 12.79
C MET A 109 -5.16 -12.58 13.31
N ASP A 110 -5.05 -12.38 14.61
CA ASP A 110 -4.67 -11.12 15.25
C ASP A 110 -3.19 -10.75 15.07
N HIS A 111 -2.37 -11.70 14.56
CA HIS A 111 -0.96 -11.50 14.24
C HIS A 111 -0.69 -11.54 12.72
N ALA A 112 -1.24 -12.54 12.03
CA ALA A 112 -0.95 -12.80 10.63
C ALA A 112 -2.10 -12.50 9.66
N GLY A 113 -3.26 -12.04 10.18
CA GLY A 113 -4.48 -11.87 9.39
C GLY A 113 -4.40 -10.80 8.29
N GLY A 114 -3.49 -9.82 8.43
CA GLY A 114 -3.28 -8.75 7.48
C GLY A 114 -2.15 -8.98 6.46
N THR A 115 -1.44 -10.12 6.52
CA THR A 115 -0.18 -10.32 5.80
C THR A 115 -0.32 -10.16 4.28
N ASP A 116 -1.37 -10.70 3.68
CA ASP A 116 -1.63 -10.57 2.23
C ASP A 116 -1.82 -9.12 1.81
N LYS A 117 -2.55 -8.35 2.59
CA LYS A 117 -2.84 -6.94 2.29
C LYS A 117 -1.65 -6.02 2.54
N ILE A 118 -0.83 -6.31 3.55
CA ILE A 118 0.45 -5.61 3.72
C ILE A 118 1.34 -5.89 2.52
N ALA A 119 1.47 -7.14 2.07
CA ALA A 119 2.20 -7.49 0.86
C ALA A 119 1.59 -6.90 -0.43
N MET A 120 0.29 -6.56 -0.44
CA MET A 120 -0.33 -5.81 -1.53
C MET A 120 -0.02 -4.31 -1.50
N SER A 121 0.26 -3.77 -0.32
CA SER A 121 0.41 -2.33 -0.09
C SER A 121 1.87 -1.87 -0.15
N PHE A 122 2.80 -2.79 0.11
CA PHE A 122 4.24 -2.54 0.16
C PHE A 122 5.01 -3.68 -0.51
N PRO A 123 6.03 -3.39 -1.31
CA PRO A 123 7.05 -4.36 -1.65
C PRO A 123 7.71 -4.90 -0.36
N ILE A 124 7.96 -6.21 -0.30
CA ILE A 124 8.60 -6.88 0.84
C ILE A 124 9.81 -7.65 0.33
N ASP A 125 10.99 -7.30 0.84
CA ASP A 125 12.23 -7.98 0.44
C ASP A 125 12.36 -9.36 1.09
N ASN A 126 11.97 -9.48 2.36
CA ASN A 126 12.09 -10.72 3.10
C ASN A 126 10.82 -10.95 3.95
N LEU A 127 10.19 -12.10 3.80
CA LEU A 127 9.08 -12.56 4.62
C LEU A 127 9.55 -13.77 5.44
N ILE A 128 9.52 -13.64 6.76
CA ILE A 128 9.85 -14.71 7.69
C ILE A 128 8.55 -15.20 8.32
N ILE A 129 8.23 -16.46 8.11
CA ILE A 129 7.03 -17.10 8.63
C ILE A 129 7.40 -18.20 9.64
N PRO A 130 6.56 -18.47 10.63
CA PRO A 130 6.78 -19.57 11.56
C PRO A 130 6.60 -20.91 10.85
N ASN A 131 6.84 -21.97 11.56
CA ASN A 131 6.61 -23.33 11.04
C ASN A 131 5.18 -23.47 10.52
N ARG A 132 5.03 -24.05 9.32
CA ARG A 132 3.74 -24.11 8.62
C ARG A 132 2.75 -25.01 9.37
N ASP A 133 1.62 -24.46 9.72
CA ASP A 133 0.44 -25.19 10.17
C ASP A 133 -0.71 -24.96 9.17
N SER A 134 -0.99 -25.95 8.36
CA SER A 134 -2.05 -25.87 7.34
C SER A 134 -3.45 -25.73 7.92
N THR A 135 -3.62 -25.95 9.23
CA THR A 135 -4.90 -25.82 9.95
C THR A 135 -5.05 -24.46 10.60
N ALA A 136 -4.00 -23.65 10.66
CA ALA A 136 -4.05 -22.32 11.25
C ALA A 136 -4.90 -21.35 10.40
N GLU A 137 -5.73 -20.54 11.07
CA GLU A 137 -6.70 -19.65 10.42
C GLU A 137 -6.06 -18.63 9.49
N ALA A 138 -4.89 -18.09 9.84
CA ALA A 138 -4.18 -17.12 9.02
C ALA A 138 -3.34 -17.74 7.88
N MET A 139 -3.25 -19.06 7.78
CA MET A 139 -2.42 -19.71 6.74
C MET A 139 -2.81 -19.29 5.31
N PRO A 140 -4.09 -19.12 4.94
CA PRO A 140 -4.47 -18.66 3.61
C PRO A 140 -3.89 -17.27 3.28
N THR A 141 -3.93 -16.29 4.21
CA THR A 141 -3.40 -14.95 3.99
C THR A 141 -1.88 -14.97 3.85
N VAL A 142 -1.21 -15.77 4.67
CA VAL A 142 0.25 -15.94 4.60
C VAL A 142 0.67 -16.58 3.27
N ASN A 143 -0.06 -17.58 2.78
CA ASN A 143 0.23 -18.20 1.48
C ASN A 143 0.05 -17.23 0.31
N GLU A 144 -0.93 -16.32 0.35
CA GLU A 144 -1.11 -15.31 -0.69
C GLU A 144 0.00 -14.25 -0.63
N ALA A 145 0.39 -13.82 0.59
CA ALA A 145 1.54 -12.93 0.77
C ALA A 145 2.83 -13.54 0.23
N GLU A 146 3.11 -14.81 0.54
CA GLU A 146 4.27 -15.53 0.03
C GLU A 146 4.34 -15.53 -1.50
N LYS A 147 3.24 -15.87 -2.18
CA LYS A 147 3.17 -15.85 -3.65
C LYS A 147 3.52 -14.48 -4.21
N ARG A 148 3.03 -13.41 -3.58
CA ARG A 148 3.29 -12.05 -4.02
C ARG A 148 4.75 -11.66 -3.79
N VAL A 149 5.29 -11.89 -2.59
CA VAL A 149 6.68 -11.61 -2.25
C VAL A 149 7.63 -12.27 -3.24
N VAL A 150 7.39 -13.56 -3.55
CA VAL A 150 8.20 -14.29 -4.55
C VAL A 150 8.02 -13.73 -5.96
N ALA A 151 6.80 -13.34 -6.35
CA ALA A 151 6.54 -12.72 -7.66
C ALA A 151 7.25 -11.38 -7.83
N GLU A 152 7.43 -10.63 -6.75
CA GLU A 152 8.15 -9.36 -6.69
C GLU A 152 9.67 -9.52 -6.42
N LYS A 153 10.18 -10.77 -6.47
CA LYS A 153 11.59 -11.16 -6.25
C LYS A 153 12.08 -11.04 -4.80
N GLY A 154 11.18 -10.89 -3.85
CA GLY A 154 11.48 -11.04 -2.44
C GLY A 154 11.75 -12.50 -2.05
N ARG A 155 12.20 -12.71 -0.84
CA ARG A 155 12.55 -14.03 -0.30
C ARG A 155 11.62 -14.42 0.83
N VAL A 156 11.33 -15.71 0.94
CA VAL A 156 10.52 -16.27 2.02
C VAL A 156 11.35 -17.27 2.80
N PHE A 157 11.32 -17.14 4.12
CA PHE A 157 12.01 -18.02 5.06
C PHE A 157 10.99 -18.62 6.02
N THR A 158 11.18 -19.89 6.34
CA THR A 158 10.41 -20.56 7.41
C THR A 158 11.32 -20.73 8.61
N ALA A 159 10.90 -20.20 9.77
CA ALA A 159 11.60 -20.43 11.01
C ALA A 159 11.40 -21.90 11.45
N THR A 160 12.47 -22.56 11.86
CA THR A 160 12.50 -23.97 12.30
C THR A 160 12.80 -24.06 13.79
#